data_6525bf286579a11c386c4aa3f0a2aa36
#
_entry.id   6525bf286579a11c386c4aa3f0a2aa36
#
_cell.length_a   1.000
_cell.length_b   1.000
_cell.length_c   1.000
_cell.angle_alpha   90.00
_cell.angle_beta   90.00
_cell.angle_gamma   90.00
#
_symmetry.space_group_name_H-M   'P 1'
#
loop_
_entity.id
_entity.type
_entity.pdbx_description
1 polymer ?
#
loop_
_entity_poly.entity_id
_entity_poly.type
_entity_poly.pdbx_seq_one_letter_code
_entity_poly.pdbx_strand_id
1 'polypeptide(L)'
;MMAFIAANLAPIMFASLVVFLLFGYPVAFGLAACGIFYALVGIEVGALPPSLFQALPLRIYGVMGNDTLLAIPFFTFMGLILERSGMAEDLLETIGQLFGPIRGGLAYAVIFVGAMLAATTGVVAASVISMGLISLPIMLRNGYDRRVASGVIAASGTLAQIIPPSLVLIVLADQLGKSVGDMYKGAFIPGFTLTGLYALYILGITLFKPQWAPALPVESRTQRQADGTTGLRSLLALLVISVAAAVAFAKWYPESPFDEMLVSSLFFGVGVAFFIALFDKMLKINLLSEVARKVTFVMIPPLALIFLVLGTIFLGIATPTEGGAMGAAGALIMAMARKRLSWSLLRQAMDTTAKLSCFVVFILLGSTTFNLVFQGVDGSKWVEHLLLGLPGGQLGFLIVVNILVFLLAFFLDFFELAFIVVPLVGPVAEKLGIDLIWFGVLLGVNMQTSFMHPPFGFALFYLRSVAAMEAYKDRLTGKLMQPVTTGQIYWGAVPYVVIQVFMVGLIIAFPGLVSGGLEKQKEVDLEKFRIEIPKGATDAPAEKNLNELFKIEPPKGDSGSTAPAPSAPAPAAADAAPSVPAPAAADAAPNPMQSVLDAVKKDADVKK
;
A
#
# COMPACT_ATOMS: atom_id res chain seq x y z
N MET A 1 -43.93 12.29 0.06
CA MET A 1 -42.60 12.46 0.59
C MET A 1 -41.89 11.12 0.84
N MET A 2 -42.51 10.17 1.58
CA MET A 2 -41.92 8.83 1.86
C MET A 2 -41.55 8.05 0.59
N ALA A 3 -42.45 7.97 -0.39
CA ALA A 3 -42.21 7.29 -1.66
C ALA A 3 -41.05 7.91 -2.47
N PHE A 4 -40.86 9.24 -2.42
CA PHE A 4 -39.77 9.91 -3.07
C PHE A 4 -38.43 9.58 -2.36
N ILE A 5 -38.41 9.58 -1.02
CA ILE A 5 -37.22 9.21 -0.23
C ILE A 5 -36.84 7.77 -0.50
N ALA A 6 -37.82 6.84 -0.50
CA ALA A 6 -37.54 5.43 -0.76
C ALA A 6 -36.95 5.20 -2.17
N ALA A 7 -37.47 5.90 -3.19
CA ALA A 7 -36.96 5.78 -4.56
C ALA A 7 -35.57 6.43 -4.79
N ASN A 8 -35.17 7.38 -3.95
CA ASN A 8 -33.91 8.12 -4.11
C ASN A 8 -32.97 7.95 -2.89
N LEU A 9 -33.13 6.87 -2.13
CA LEU A 9 -32.38 6.70 -0.90
C LEU A 9 -30.88 6.57 -1.15
N ALA A 10 -30.46 5.84 -2.19
CA ALA A 10 -29.05 5.67 -2.56
C ALA A 10 -28.35 6.99 -2.93
N PRO A 11 -28.86 7.82 -3.87
CA PRO A 11 -28.24 9.11 -4.17
C PRO A 11 -28.24 10.08 -3.00
N ILE A 12 -29.29 10.10 -2.17
CA ILE A 12 -29.35 10.94 -0.96
C ILE A 12 -28.29 10.49 0.05
N MET A 13 -28.16 9.18 0.29
CA MET A 13 -27.16 8.60 1.16
C MET A 13 -25.73 8.95 0.72
N PHE A 14 -25.44 8.81 -0.58
CA PHE A 14 -24.14 9.14 -1.14
C PHE A 14 -23.82 10.64 -1.05
N ALA A 15 -24.77 11.49 -1.42
CA ALA A 15 -24.63 12.95 -1.33
C ALA A 15 -24.41 13.42 0.11
N SER A 16 -25.15 12.85 1.07
CA SER A 16 -24.99 13.19 2.49
C SER A 16 -23.64 12.72 3.04
N LEU A 17 -23.14 11.56 2.60
CA LEU A 17 -21.79 11.11 2.96
C LEU A 17 -20.75 12.14 2.54
N VAL A 18 -20.78 12.61 1.29
CA VAL A 18 -19.84 13.62 0.79
C VAL A 18 -19.92 14.89 1.66
N VAL A 19 -21.12 15.35 2.01
CA VAL A 19 -21.31 16.51 2.90
C VAL A 19 -20.70 16.26 4.28
N PHE A 20 -20.94 15.09 4.90
CA PHE A 20 -20.34 14.74 6.20
C PHE A 20 -18.82 14.72 6.16
N LEU A 21 -18.24 14.20 5.09
CA LEU A 21 -16.78 14.16 4.90
C LEU A 21 -16.18 15.58 4.79
N LEU A 22 -16.88 16.51 4.14
CA LEU A 22 -16.47 17.91 4.03
C LEU A 22 -16.45 18.65 5.38
N PHE A 23 -17.23 18.21 6.37
CA PHE A 23 -17.19 18.77 7.73
C PHE A 23 -15.93 18.37 8.52
N GLY A 24 -15.07 17.49 8.00
CA GLY A 24 -13.81 17.10 8.64
C GLY A 24 -13.96 16.15 9.83
N TYR A 25 -15.08 15.47 9.97
CA TYR A 25 -15.21 14.37 10.94
C TYR A 25 -14.33 13.20 10.53
N PRO A 26 -13.79 12.42 11.49
CA PRO A 26 -13.04 11.22 11.16
C PRO A 26 -13.90 10.28 10.30
N VAL A 27 -13.38 9.91 9.12
CA VAL A 27 -14.13 9.28 8.04
C VAL A 27 -14.79 7.96 8.45
N ALA A 28 -14.10 7.14 9.26
CA ALA A 28 -14.65 5.88 9.75
C ALA A 28 -15.97 6.07 10.52
N PHE A 29 -16.04 7.11 11.36
CA PHE A 29 -17.28 7.44 12.10
C PHE A 29 -18.35 8.01 11.16
N GLY A 30 -17.97 8.88 10.21
CA GLY A 30 -18.88 9.43 9.22
C GLY A 30 -19.54 8.35 8.37
N LEU A 31 -18.75 7.38 7.89
CA LEU A 31 -19.23 6.22 7.13
C LEU A 31 -20.18 5.35 7.95
N ALA A 32 -19.78 4.95 9.16
CA ALA A 32 -20.61 4.11 10.02
C ALA A 32 -21.91 4.83 10.41
N ALA A 33 -21.82 6.10 10.83
CA ALA A 33 -22.99 6.90 11.20
C ALA A 33 -23.96 7.09 10.03
N CYS A 34 -23.45 7.44 8.85
CA CYS A 34 -24.25 7.56 7.62
C CYS A 34 -24.91 6.22 7.29
N GLY A 35 -24.15 5.10 7.32
CA GLY A 35 -24.69 3.76 7.11
C GLY A 35 -25.83 3.42 8.05
N ILE A 36 -25.63 3.57 9.37
CA ILE A 36 -26.62 3.26 10.39
C ILE A 36 -27.85 4.18 10.25
N PHE A 37 -27.65 5.49 10.09
CA PHE A 37 -28.74 6.45 9.94
C PHE A 37 -29.66 6.09 8.76
N TYR A 38 -29.06 5.87 7.56
CA TYR A 38 -29.84 5.53 6.38
C TYR A 38 -30.43 4.11 6.41
N ALA A 39 -29.83 3.20 7.17
CA ALA A 39 -30.47 1.91 7.41
C ALA A 39 -31.75 2.06 8.23
N LEU A 40 -31.74 2.86 9.30
CA LEU A 40 -32.95 3.14 10.08
C LEU A 40 -34.01 3.83 9.23
N VAL A 41 -33.64 4.84 8.45
CA VAL A 41 -34.55 5.49 7.49
C VAL A 41 -35.10 4.49 6.49
N GLY A 42 -34.23 3.63 5.92
CA GLY A 42 -34.62 2.62 4.92
C GLY A 42 -35.59 1.57 5.48
N ILE A 43 -35.42 1.16 6.73
CA ILE A 43 -36.35 0.26 7.42
C ILE A 43 -37.70 0.95 7.64
N GLU A 44 -37.70 2.20 8.10
CA GLU A 44 -38.94 2.95 8.37
C GLU A 44 -39.76 3.21 7.09
N VAL A 45 -39.09 3.51 5.97
CA VAL A 45 -39.78 3.71 4.67
C VAL A 45 -40.05 2.40 3.94
N GLY A 46 -39.71 1.24 4.51
CA GLY A 46 -39.94 -0.08 3.92
C GLY A 46 -39.00 -0.43 2.75
N ALA A 47 -37.92 0.29 2.55
CA ALA A 47 -36.92 0.04 1.52
C ALA A 47 -35.90 -1.05 1.92
N LEU A 48 -35.73 -1.31 3.23
CA LEU A 48 -34.79 -2.28 3.77
C LEU A 48 -35.45 -3.22 4.77
N PRO A 49 -35.12 -4.52 4.75
CA PRO A 49 -35.56 -5.44 5.80
C PRO A 49 -34.70 -5.23 7.07
N PRO A 50 -35.28 -5.30 8.28
CA PRO A 50 -34.54 -5.20 9.54
C PRO A 50 -33.45 -6.28 9.69
N SER A 51 -33.61 -7.44 9.04
CA SER A 51 -32.66 -8.54 9.01
C SER A 51 -31.33 -8.21 8.31
N LEU A 52 -31.25 -7.08 7.58
CA LEU A 52 -29.99 -6.66 6.92
C LEU A 52 -28.85 -6.52 7.90
N PHE A 53 -29.11 -6.02 9.12
CA PHE A 53 -28.07 -5.86 10.15
C PHE A 53 -27.52 -7.19 10.68
N GLN A 54 -28.21 -8.30 10.50
CA GLN A 54 -27.69 -9.62 10.91
C GLN A 54 -26.47 -10.04 10.07
N ALA A 55 -26.30 -9.46 8.87
CA ALA A 55 -25.11 -9.68 8.04
C ALA A 55 -23.88 -8.89 8.51
N LEU A 56 -24.06 -7.82 9.30
CA LEU A 56 -22.95 -6.92 9.70
C LEU A 56 -21.88 -7.63 10.55
N PRO A 57 -22.23 -8.43 11.60
CA PRO A 57 -21.22 -9.14 12.39
C PRO A 57 -20.36 -10.09 11.54
N LEU A 58 -20.98 -10.80 10.59
CA LEU A 58 -20.29 -11.72 9.70
C LEU A 58 -19.33 -10.97 8.75
N ARG A 59 -19.76 -9.84 8.21
CA ARG A 59 -18.88 -8.98 7.38
C ARG A 59 -17.73 -8.39 8.18
N ILE A 60 -17.96 -7.93 9.40
CA ILE A 60 -16.90 -7.46 10.32
C ILE A 60 -15.91 -8.59 10.61
N TYR A 61 -16.41 -9.80 10.90
CA TYR A 61 -15.55 -10.96 11.11
C TYR A 61 -14.71 -11.27 9.88
N GLY A 62 -15.28 -11.17 8.67
CA GLY A 62 -14.55 -11.33 7.41
C GLY A 62 -13.42 -10.32 7.23
N VAL A 63 -13.64 -9.05 7.61
CA VAL A 63 -12.60 -8.03 7.61
C VAL A 63 -11.48 -8.35 8.60
N MET A 64 -11.84 -8.79 9.81
CA MET A 64 -10.86 -9.12 10.86
C MET A 64 -10.07 -10.41 10.54
N GLY A 65 -10.65 -11.34 9.79
CA GLY A 65 -10.01 -12.57 9.32
C GLY A 65 -9.28 -12.46 7.98
N ASN A 66 -9.13 -11.25 7.43
CA ASN A 66 -8.50 -11.06 6.13
C ASN A 66 -6.96 -11.06 6.26
N ASP A 67 -6.33 -12.15 5.83
CA ASP A 67 -4.88 -12.33 5.88
C ASP A 67 -4.12 -11.30 5.04
N THR A 68 -4.68 -10.83 3.93
CA THR A 68 -4.03 -9.83 3.06
C THR A 68 -3.78 -8.51 3.80
N LEU A 69 -4.71 -8.12 4.69
CA LEU A 69 -4.58 -6.90 5.47
C LEU A 69 -3.48 -6.98 6.54
N LEU A 70 -3.08 -8.19 6.97
CA LEU A 70 -1.94 -8.37 7.88
C LEU A 70 -0.60 -7.97 7.25
N ALA A 71 -0.52 -7.87 5.93
CA ALA A 71 0.66 -7.31 5.28
C ALA A 71 0.91 -5.83 5.67
N ILE A 72 -0.16 -5.07 5.95
CA ILE A 72 -0.07 -3.64 6.31
C ILE A 72 0.79 -3.40 7.55
N PRO A 73 0.53 -4.04 8.73
CA PRO A 73 1.38 -3.87 9.89
C PRO A 73 2.82 -4.32 9.66
N PHE A 74 3.06 -5.41 8.93
CA PHE A 74 4.41 -5.90 8.68
C PHE A 74 5.23 -4.94 7.82
N PHE A 75 4.69 -4.46 6.70
CA PHE A 75 5.38 -3.49 5.85
C PHE A 75 5.58 -2.15 6.55
N THR A 76 4.57 -1.68 7.28
CA THR A 76 4.69 -0.46 8.09
C THR A 76 5.80 -0.57 9.12
N PHE A 77 5.84 -1.68 9.85
CA PHE A 77 6.88 -1.92 10.86
C PHE A 77 8.27 -2.02 10.23
N MET A 78 8.41 -2.78 9.14
CA MET A 78 9.65 -2.86 8.35
C MET A 78 10.16 -1.47 7.98
N GLY A 79 9.31 -0.65 7.38
CA GLY A 79 9.64 0.70 6.95
C GLY A 79 10.07 1.60 8.11
N LEU A 80 9.36 1.58 9.22
CA LEU A 80 9.67 2.39 10.41
C LEU A 80 10.99 1.98 11.05
N ILE A 81 11.32 0.68 11.09
CA ILE A 81 12.63 0.21 11.60
C ILE A 81 13.76 0.69 10.70
N LEU A 82 13.61 0.58 9.38
CA LEU A 82 14.62 1.03 8.41
C LEU A 82 14.85 2.55 8.48
N GLU A 83 13.78 3.30 8.56
CA GLU A 83 13.82 4.75 8.68
C GLU A 83 14.50 5.20 9.98
N ARG A 84 13.97 4.76 11.13
CA ARG A 84 14.42 5.22 12.45
C ARG A 84 15.78 4.70 12.85
N SER A 85 16.28 3.64 12.21
CA SER A 85 17.67 3.18 12.38
C SER A 85 18.70 4.06 11.66
N GLY A 86 18.27 5.13 10.97
CA GLY A 86 19.14 6.06 10.24
C GLY A 86 19.75 5.46 8.96
N MET A 87 19.23 4.35 8.46
CA MET A 87 19.71 3.79 7.19
C MET A 87 19.32 4.66 6.00
N ALA A 88 18.17 5.33 6.06
CA ALA A 88 17.74 6.32 5.10
C ALA A 88 18.71 7.52 5.00
N GLU A 89 19.21 7.97 6.16
CA GLU A 89 20.21 9.04 6.27
C GLU A 89 21.53 8.65 5.61
N ASP A 90 22.05 7.47 5.95
CA ASP A 90 23.28 6.94 5.36
C ASP A 90 23.19 6.82 3.84
N LEU A 91 22.05 6.34 3.31
CA LEU A 91 21.78 6.25 1.88
C LEU A 91 21.84 7.63 1.23
N LEU A 92 21.09 8.59 1.79
CA LEU A 92 20.96 9.92 1.20
C LEU A 92 22.29 10.68 1.22
N GLU A 93 23.06 10.59 2.32
CA GLU A 93 24.41 11.17 2.39
C GLU A 93 25.33 10.55 1.34
N THR A 94 25.33 9.22 1.25
CA THR A 94 26.23 8.50 0.35
C THR A 94 25.90 8.79 -1.13
N ILE A 95 24.63 8.74 -1.51
CA ILE A 95 24.18 9.00 -2.88
C ILE A 95 24.23 10.49 -3.21
N GLY A 96 23.92 11.35 -2.24
CA GLY A 96 24.06 12.80 -2.38
C GLY A 96 25.49 13.23 -2.69
N GLN A 97 26.49 12.59 -2.08
CA GLN A 97 27.91 12.82 -2.38
C GLN A 97 28.29 12.23 -3.75
N LEU A 98 27.75 11.08 -4.11
CA LEU A 98 28.01 10.44 -5.41
C LEU A 98 27.54 11.29 -6.59
N PHE A 99 26.31 11.81 -6.51
CA PHE A 99 25.74 12.69 -7.54
C PHE A 99 26.11 14.17 -7.38
N GLY A 100 26.73 14.54 -6.25
CA GLY A 100 27.10 15.91 -5.93
C GLY A 100 27.83 16.68 -7.01
N PRO A 101 28.78 16.09 -7.78
CA PRO A 101 29.47 16.75 -8.88
C PRO A 101 28.55 17.23 -10.01
N ILE A 102 27.37 16.65 -10.16
CA ILE A 102 26.44 16.88 -11.25
C ILE A 102 25.48 18.01 -10.85
N ARG A 103 25.12 18.92 -11.80
CA ARG A 103 24.04 19.88 -11.58
C ARG A 103 22.74 19.14 -11.32
N GLY A 104 21.99 19.56 -10.30
CA GLY A 104 20.81 18.82 -9.86
C GLY A 104 21.12 17.55 -9.07
N GLY A 105 22.39 17.24 -8.78
CA GLY A 105 22.83 15.98 -8.19
C GLY A 105 22.14 15.62 -6.88
N LEU A 106 21.93 16.60 -5.99
CA LEU A 106 21.16 16.34 -4.75
C LEU A 106 19.69 16.03 -5.03
N ALA A 107 19.07 16.65 -6.04
CA ALA A 107 17.70 16.35 -6.40
C ALA A 107 17.56 14.93 -7.00
N TYR A 108 18.51 14.51 -7.85
CA TYR A 108 18.56 13.13 -8.34
C TYR A 108 18.80 12.14 -7.20
N ALA A 109 19.67 12.47 -6.24
CA ALA A 109 19.88 11.65 -5.05
C ALA A 109 18.58 11.48 -4.24
N VAL A 110 17.82 12.56 -4.05
CA VAL A 110 16.52 12.53 -3.35
C VAL A 110 15.52 11.66 -4.10
N ILE A 111 15.42 11.76 -5.44
CA ILE A 111 14.53 10.91 -6.24
C ILE A 111 14.93 9.43 -6.11
N PHE A 112 16.21 9.12 -6.28
CA PHE A 112 16.71 7.76 -6.22
C PHE A 112 16.53 7.13 -4.84
N VAL A 113 16.95 7.85 -3.79
CA VAL A 113 16.79 7.38 -2.40
C VAL A 113 15.31 7.33 -2.01
N GLY A 114 14.49 8.30 -2.49
CA GLY A 114 13.05 8.28 -2.30
C GLY A 114 12.41 7.05 -2.91
N ALA A 115 12.79 6.66 -4.13
CA ALA A 115 12.32 5.42 -4.77
C ALA A 115 12.77 4.17 -4.01
N MET A 116 14.00 4.13 -3.49
CA MET A 116 14.47 3.02 -2.63
C MET A 116 13.75 2.95 -1.30
N LEU A 117 13.54 4.11 -0.64
CA LEU A 117 12.77 4.16 0.60
C LEU A 117 11.30 3.82 0.37
N ALA A 118 10.74 4.25 -0.76
CA ALA A 118 9.42 3.87 -1.20
C ALA A 118 9.24 2.34 -1.21
N ALA A 119 10.17 1.64 -1.83
CA ALA A 119 10.19 0.18 -1.89
C ALA A 119 10.46 -0.51 -0.53
N THR A 120 10.84 0.22 0.49
CA THR A 120 11.08 -0.37 1.83
C THR A 120 10.06 0.06 2.87
N THR A 121 9.47 1.26 2.76
CA THR A 121 8.63 1.82 3.81
C THR A 121 7.14 1.69 3.52
N GLY A 122 6.73 1.84 2.26
CA GLY A 122 5.31 1.89 1.88
C GLY A 122 4.51 3.04 2.54
N VAL A 123 5.15 3.90 3.34
CA VAL A 123 4.52 4.96 4.15
C VAL A 123 5.06 6.33 3.76
N VAL A 124 4.20 7.16 3.16
CA VAL A 124 4.55 8.51 2.68
C VAL A 124 5.04 9.43 3.79
N ALA A 125 4.36 9.43 4.94
CA ALA A 125 4.71 10.29 6.08
C ALA A 125 6.17 10.10 6.50
N ALA A 126 6.58 8.86 6.71
CA ALA A 126 7.91 8.48 7.12
C ALA A 126 8.95 8.97 6.10
N SER A 127 8.74 8.66 4.83
CA SER A 127 9.66 9.02 3.74
C SER A 127 9.81 10.54 3.59
N VAL A 128 8.71 11.30 3.60
CA VAL A 128 8.74 12.76 3.44
C VAL A 128 9.39 13.46 4.64
N ILE A 129 9.07 13.03 5.87
CA ILE A 129 9.65 13.61 7.09
C ILE A 129 11.16 13.35 7.12
N SER A 130 11.60 12.10 6.93
CA SER A 130 13.01 11.75 6.93
C SER A 130 13.80 12.51 5.87
N MET A 131 13.31 12.46 4.61
CA MET A 131 13.98 13.19 3.53
C MET A 131 13.94 14.72 3.75
N GLY A 132 12.84 15.23 4.32
CA GLY A 132 12.70 16.64 4.65
C GLY A 132 13.73 17.10 5.69
N LEU A 133 13.89 16.35 6.77
CA LEU A 133 14.86 16.67 7.83
C LEU A 133 16.31 16.63 7.35
N ILE A 134 16.65 15.71 6.47
CA ILE A 134 18.02 15.48 6.02
C ILE A 134 18.34 16.30 4.76
N SER A 135 17.52 16.16 3.72
CA SER A 135 17.82 16.75 2.40
C SER A 135 17.55 18.24 2.33
N LEU A 136 16.45 18.72 2.94
CA LEU A 136 16.04 20.11 2.78
C LEU A 136 17.12 21.09 3.29
N PRO A 137 17.70 20.94 4.50
CA PRO A 137 18.77 21.82 4.95
C PRO A 137 20.01 21.74 4.06
N ILE A 138 20.38 20.54 3.58
CA ILE A 138 21.54 20.35 2.72
C ILE A 138 21.34 21.04 1.36
N MET A 139 20.16 20.87 0.75
CA MET A 139 19.83 21.49 -0.53
C MET A 139 19.81 23.01 -0.41
N LEU A 140 19.17 23.55 0.63
CA LEU A 140 19.10 25.00 0.86
C LEU A 140 20.49 25.61 1.11
N ARG A 141 21.34 24.94 1.90
CA ARG A 141 22.72 25.35 2.15
C ARG A 141 23.54 25.46 0.86
N ASN A 142 23.29 24.55 -0.08
CA ASN A 142 23.99 24.52 -1.37
C ASN A 142 23.30 25.37 -2.46
N GLY A 143 22.35 26.23 -2.08
CA GLY A 143 21.76 27.23 -2.97
C GLY A 143 20.64 26.74 -3.88
N TYR A 144 20.03 25.58 -3.58
CA TYR A 144 18.85 25.14 -4.31
C TYR A 144 17.67 26.10 -4.12
N ASP A 145 16.88 26.29 -5.18
CA ASP A 145 15.60 26.97 -5.06
C ASP A 145 14.68 26.21 -4.11
N ARG A 146 13.98 26.96 -3.23
CA ARG A 146 13.12 26.35 -2.18
C ARG A 146 11.96 25.56 -2.75
N ARG A 147 11.42 25.98 -3.90
CA ARG A 147 10.33 25.26 -4.60
C ARG A 147 10.83 23.94 -5.16
N VAL A 148 12.01 23.95 -5.79
CA VAL A 148 12.62 22.73 -6.32
C VAL A 148 12.96 21.77 -5.20
N ALA A 149 13.58 22.25 -4.12
CA ALA A 149 13.96 21.40 -2.99
C ALA A 149 12.72 20.80 -2.29
N SER A 150 11.69 21.61 -1.99
CA SER A 150 10.48 21.12 -1.35
C SER A 150 9.67 20.20 -2.25
N GLY A 151 9.54 20.55 -3.54
CA GLY A 151 8.77 19.74 -4.50
C GLY A 151 9.38 18.36 -4.73
N VAL A 152 10.70 18.27 -4.93
CA VAL A 152 11.36 16.98 -5.15
C VAL A 152 11.29 16.08 -3.92
N ILE A 153 11.42 16.63 -2.70
CA ILE A 153 11.33 15.85 -1.46
C ILE A 153 9.91 15.29 -1.28
N ALA A 154 8.89 16.15 -1.41
CA ALA A 154 7.50 15.72 -1.28
C ALA A 154 7.14 14.67 -2.34
N ALA A 155 7.47 14.91 -3.62
CA ALA A 155 7.18 14.00 -4.71
C ALA A 155 7.90 12.65 -4.59
N SER A 156 9.18 12.67 -4.20
CA SER A 156 9.95 11.43 -4.02
C SER A 156 9.39 10.57 -2.88
N GLY A 157 8.89 11.21 -1.80
CA GLY A 157 8.24 10.49 -0.71
C GLY A 157 6.92 9.84 -1.10
N THR A 158 6.18 10.43 -2.05
CA THR A 158 4.91 9.84 -2.51
C THR A 158 5.09 8.65 -3.46
N LEU A 159 6.29 8.39 -3.99
CA LEU A 159 6.60 7.17 -4.75
C LEU A 159 6.33 5.88 -3.96
N ALA A 160 6.32 5.97 -2.61
CA ALA A 160 5.98 4.86 -1.72
C ALA A 160 4.58 4.25 -1.96
N GLN A 161 3.73 4.94 -2.69
CA GLN A 161 2.38 4.45 -3.01
C GLN A 161 2.31 3.59 -4.25
N ILE A 162 3.22 3.78 -5.21
CA ILE A 162 3.16 3.07 -6.49
C ILE A 162 4.33 2.10 -6.69
N ILE A 163 5.49 2.35 -6.06
CA ILE A 163 6.62 1.41 -6.16
C ILE A 163 6.40 0.26 -5.18
N PRO A 164 6.35 -1.01 -5.64
CA PRO A 164 6.21 -2.16 -4.76
C PRO A 164 7.39 -2.32 -3.78
N PRO A 165 7.15 -2.84 -2.55
CA PRO A 165 5.86 -3.16 -1.96
C PRO A 165 5.13 -1.91 -1.42
N SER A 166 3.93 -1.67 -1.91
CA SER A 166 3.11 -0.51 -1.59
C SER A 166 1.85 -0.91 -0.82
N LEU A 167 1.54 -0.19 0.25
CA LEU A 167 0.29 -0.40 1.02
C LEU A 167 -0.95 -0.06 0.20
N VAL A 168 -0.86 0.93 -0.69
CA VAL A 168 -1.95 1.33 -1.59
C VAL A 168 -2.33 0.17 -2.50
N LEU A 169 -1.33 -0.46 -3.11
CA LEU A 169 -1.55 -1.57 -4.04
C LEU A 169 -2.10 -2.81 -3.33
N ILE A 170 -1.74 -3.07 -2.05
CA ILE A 170 -2.34 -4.14 -1.25
C ILE A 170 -3.84 -3.90 -1.08
N VAL A 171 -4.20 -2.68 -0.66
CA VAL A 171 -5.60 -2.33 -0.42
C VAL A 171 -6.41 -2.34 -1.73
N LEU A 172 -5.85 -1.83 -2.82
CA LEU A 172 -6.52 -1.85 -4.13
C LEU A 172 -6.70 -3.28 -4.65
N ALA A 173 -5.71 -4.15 -4.48
CA ALA A 173 -5.81 -5.56 -4.84
C ALA A 173 -6.92 -6.26 -4.04
N ASP A 174 -6.96 -6.04 -2.72
CA ASP A 174 -7.99 -6.57 -1.83
C ASP A 174 -9.40 -6.10 -2.24
N GLN A 175 -9.57 -4.79 -2.47
CA GLN A 175 -10.87 -4.21 -2.83
C GLN A 175 -11.36 -4.62 -4.25
N LEU A 176 -10.43 -4.91 -5.16
CA LEU A 176 -10.74 -5.38 -6.51
C LEU A 176 -10.77 -6.91 -6.62
N GLY A 177 -10.51 -7.64 -5.51
CA GLY A 177 -10.47 -9.10 -5.50
C GLY A 177 -9.38 -9.69 -6.41
N LYS A 178 -8.23 -9.02 -6.54
CA LYS A 178 -7.11 -9.44 -7.37
C LYS A 178 -5.89 -9.80 -6.54
N SER A 179 -4.97 -10.56 -7.13
CA SER A 179 -3.70 -10.91 -6.51
C SER A 179 -2.86 -9.65 -6.24
N VAL A 180 -2.35 -9.52 -5.01
CA VAL A 180 -1.40 -8.46 -4.66
C VAL A 180 -0.09 -8.60 -5.43
N GLY A 181 0.36 -9.83 -5.69
CA GLY A 181 1.55 -10.10 -6.49
C GLY A 181 1.40 -9.57 -7.92
N ASP A 182 0.26 -9.83 -8.56
CA ASP A 182 -0.02 -9.33 -9.91
C ASP A 182 -0.19 -7.81 -9.94
N MET A 183 -0.81 -7.24 -8.90
CA MET A 183 -0.91 -5.79 -8.75
C MET A 183 0.48 -5.14 -8.62
N TYR A 184 1.41 -5.78 -7.90
CA TYR A 184 2.78 -5.34 -7.78
C TYR A 184 3.55 -5.46 -9.11
N LYS A 185 3.40 -6.60 -9.83
CA LYS A 185 3.99 -6.79 -11.16
C LYS A 185 3.49 -5.71 -12.13
N GLY A 186 2.19 -5.46 -12.15
CA GLY A 186 1.57 -4.42 -12.99
C GLY A 186 2.02 -3.00 -12.66
N ALA A 187 2.29 -2.68 -11.40
CA ALA A 187 2.72 -1.36 -10.96
C ALA A 187 4.22 -1.10 -11.14
N PHE A 188 5.03 -2.13 -11.40
CA PHE A 188 6.48 -2.02 -11.47
C PHE A 188 6.94 -1.04 -12.55
N ILE A 189 6.52 -1.25 -13.80
CA ILE A 189 6.89 -0.37 -14.92
C ILE A 189 6.33 1.05 -14.74
N PRO A 190 5.04 1.27 -14.40
CA PRO A 190 4.51 2.59 -14.10
C PRO A 190 5.28 3.33 -12.99
N GLY A 191 5.63 2.67 -11.90
CA GLY A 191 6.36 3.27 -10.79
C GLY A 191 7.75 3.77 -11.19
N PHE A 192 8.52 2.96 -11.93
CA PHE A 192 9.82 3.37 -12.45
C PHE A 192 9.73 4.43 -13.54
N THR A 193 8.70 4.36 -14.40
CA THR A 193 8.43 5.40 -15.41
C THR A 193 8.16 6.75 -14.75
N LEU A 194 7.33 6.78 -13.70
CA LEU A 194 7.05 8.00 -12.94
C LEU A 194 8.33 8.55 -12.28
N THR A 195 9.15 7.68 -11.71
CA THR A 195 10.46 8.06 -11.14
C THR A 195 11.36 8.67 -12.20
N GLY A 196 11.38 8.08 -13.40
CA GLY A 196 12.10 8.60 -14.57
C GLY A 196 11.58 9.98 -15.02
N LEU A 197 10.27 10.19 -15.02
CA LEU A 197 9.67 11.49 -15.34
C LEU A 197 10.05 12.57 -14.31
N TYR A 198 10.13 12.23 -13.03
CA TYR A 198 10.63 13.16 -12.01
C TYR A 198 12.10 13.52 -12.25
N ALA A 199 12.94 12.53 -12.59
CA ALA A 199 14.33 12.77 -12.93
C ALA A 199 14.46 13.63 -14.22
N LEU A 200 13.61 13.38 -15.22
CA LEU A 200 13.55 14.16 -16.46
C LEU A 200 13.15 15.63 -16.19
N TYR A 201 12.22 15.87 -15.27
CA TYR A 201 11.86 17.21 -14.84
C TYR A 201 13.05 17.94 -14.20
N ILE A 202 13.81 17.28 -13.32
CA ILE A 202 15.04 17.85 -12.76
C ILE A 202 16.07 18.10 -13.85
N LEU A 203 16.20 17.21 -14.84
CA LEU A 203 17.06 17.45 -16.00
C LEU A 203 16.63 18.73 -16.74
N GLY A 204 15.34 18.89 -17.00
CA GLY A 204 14.82 20.13 -17.59
C GLY A 204 15.19 21.38 -16.78
N ILE A 205 15.04 21.34 -15.44
CA ILE A 205 15.47 22.46 -14.58
C ILE A 205 16.97 22.72 -14.73
N THR A 206 17.80 21.69 -14.73
CA THR A 206 19.27 21.87 -14.82
C THR A 206 19.73 22.42 -16.16
N LEU A 207 18.95 22.18 -17.25
CA LEU A 207 19.24 22.69 -18.59
C LEU A 207 18.75 24.15 -18.75
N PHE A 208 17.50 24.45 -18.34
CA PHE A 208 16.88 25.76 -18.57
C PHE A 208 17.13 26.78 -17.45
N LYS A 209 17.27 26.31 -16.19
CA LYS A 209 17.47 27.15 -15.00
C LYS A 209 18.51 26.55 -14.08
N PRO A 210 19.78 26.44 -14.51
CA PRO A 210 20.84 25.74 -13.77
C PRO A 210 21.12 26.34 -12.37
N GLN A 211 20.80 27.59 -12.16
CA GLN A 211 20.90 28.27 -10.87
C GLN A 211 19.92 27.78 -9.80
N TRP A 212 18.83 27.11 -10.19
CA TRP A 212 17.84 26.57 -9.25
C TRP A 212 18.26 25.22 -8.65
N ALA A 213 19.17 24.50 -9.31
CA ALA A 213 19.67 23.21 -8.88
C ALA A 213 21.20 23.11 -9.12
N PRO A 214 22.02 23.88 -8.37
CA PRO A 214 23.48 23.90 -8.55
C PRO A 214 24.12 22.57 -8.17
N ALA A 215 25.32 22.32 -8.70
CA ALA A 215 26.18 21.23 -8.25
C ALA A 215 26.76 21.50 -6.85
N LEU A 216 27.11 20.46 -6.11
CA LEU A 216 27.82 20.60 -4.83
C LEU A 216 29.17 21.30 -5.05
N PRO A 217 29.49 22.33 -4.26
CA PRO A 217 30.81 22.95 -4.25
C PRO A 217 31.92 21.92 -3.95
N VAL A 218 33.06 22.10 -4.55
CA VAL A 218 34.20 21.17 -4.40
C VAL A 218 34.57 20.96 -2.93
N GLU A 219 34.47 22.01 -2.11
CA GLU A 219 34.73 22.02 -0.69
C GLU A 219 33.77 21.16 0.15
N SER A 220 32.52 21.00 -0.34
CA SER A 220 31.47 20.21 0.32
C SER A 220 31.53 18.72 -0.04
N ARG A 221 32.44 18.31 -0.92
CA ARG A 221 32.60 16.92 -1.36
C ARG A 221 33.55 16.21 -0.41
N THR A 222 33.00 15.46 0.54
CA THR A 222 33.76 14.76 1.58
C THR A 222 34.38 13.44 1.12
N GLN A 223 33.88 12.86 0.02
CA GLN A 223 34.32 11.56 -0.49
C GLN A 223 35.37 11.73 -1.61
N ARG A 224 36.62 11.98 -1.24
CA ARG A 224 37.78 11.93 -2.12
C ARG A 224 38.75 10.89 -1.62
N GLN A 225 39.37 10.14 -2.53
CA GLN A 225 40.51 9.29 -2.17
C GLN A 225 41.73 10.12 -1.79
N ALA A 226 42.67 9.52 -1.05
CA ALA A 226 43.90 10.15 -0.66
C ALA A 226 44.77 10.63 -1.85
N ASP A 227 44.56 10.00 -3.02
CA ASP A 227 45.18 10.35 -4.31
C ASP A 227 44.45 11.45 -5.08
N GLY A 228 43.38 12.04 -4.51
CA GLY A 228 42.59 13.10 -5.12
C GLY A 228 41.56 12.61 -6.18
N THR A 229 41.52 11.32 -6.49
CA THR A 229 40.58 10.74 -7.44
C THR A 229 39.16 10.59 -6.83
N THR A 230 38.13 10.55 -7.67
CA THR A 230 36.76 10.42 -7.23
C THR A 230 36.34 8.98 -6.89
N GLY A 231 37.20 7.99 -7.15
CA GLY A 231 36.89 6.57 -6.94
C GLY A 231 35.76 6.01 -7.82
N LEU A 232 35.20 6.81 -8.73
CA LEU A 232 34.08 6.44 -9.61
C LEU A 232 34.45 5.29 -10.55
N ARG A 233 35.71 5.20 -10.99
CA ARG A 233 36.15 4.11 -11.90
C ARG A 233 35.97 2.73 -11.28
N SER A 234 36.31 2.58 -10.01
CA SER A 234 36.12 1.34 -9.25
C SER A 234 34.65 1.00 -9.05
N LEU A 235 33.79 2.00 -8.80
CA LEU A 235 32.35 1.81 -8.69
C LEU A 235 31.74 1.39 -10.04
N LEU A 236 32.14 2.05 -11.14
CA LEU A 236 31.69 1.68 -12.48
C LEU A 236 32.15 0.27 -12.88
N ALA A 237 33.37 -0.10 -12.55
CA ALA A 237 33.87 -1.46 -12.79
C ALA A 237 33.03 -2.50 -12.02
N LEU A 238 32.73 -2.23 -10.74
CA LEU A 238 31.90 -3.09 -9.91
C LEU A 238 30.48 -3.21 -10.49
N LEU A 239 29.89 -2.10 -10.94
CA LEU A 239 28.58 -2.08 -11.61
C LEU A 239 28.58 -2.91 -12.89
N VAL A 240 29.61 -2.75 -13.75
CA VAL A 240 29.72 -3.52 -14.98
C VAL A 240 29.87 -5.01 -14.69
N ILE A 241 30.67 -5.39 -13.70
CA ILE A 241 30.79 -6.80 -13.28
C ILE A 241 29.46 -7.34 -12.76
N SER A 242 28.74 -6.56 -11.93
CA SER A 242 27.43 -6.93 -11.40
C SER A 242 26.40 -7.15 -12.50
N VAL A 243 26.33 -6.22 -13.47
CA VAL A 243 25.42 -6.34 -14.63
C VAL A 243 25.82 -7.50 -15.53
N ALA A 244 27.12 -7.70 -15.79
CA ALA A 244 27.59 -8.82 -16.57
C ALA A 244 27.25 -10.17 -15.92
N ALA A 245 27.38 -10.26 -14.59
CA ALA A 245 27.00 -11.44 -13.82
C ALA A 245 25.49 -11.69 -13.89
N ALA A 246 24.66 -10.64 -13.76
CA ALA A 246 23.21 -10.75 -13.91
C ALA A 246 22.81 -11.24 -15.30
N VAL A 247 23.39 -10.67 -16.37
CA VAL A 247 23.13 -11.08 -17.75
C VAL A 247 23.63 -12.52 -18.02
N ALA A 248 24.76 -12.91 -17.46
CA ALA A 248 25.27 -14.27 -17.57
C ALA A 248 24.32 -15.28 -16.90
N PHE A 249 23.81 -14.93 -15.71
CA PHE A 249 22.83 -15.75 -15.00
C PHE A 249 21.52 -15.87 -15.79
N ALA A 250 21.00 -14.76 -16.33
CA ALA A 250 19.80 -14.76 -17.17
C ALA A 250 19.93 -15.71 -18.39
N LYS A 251 21.11 -15.77 -19.01
CA LYS A 251 21.38 -16.69 -20.15
C LYS A 251 21.48 -18.16 -19.74
N TRP A 252 21.72 -18.43 -18.46
CA TRP A 252 21.82 -19.81 -17.95
C TRP A 252 20.45 -20.42 -17.68
N TYR A 253 19.40 -19.60 -17.45
CA TYR A 253 18.03 -20.04 -17.20
C TYR A 253 17.05 -19.46 -18.24
N PRO A 254 17.16 -19.83 -19.54
CA PRO A 254 16.37 -19.22 -20.60
C PRO A 254 14.89 -19.63 -20.59
N GLU A 255 14.52 -20.70 -19.89
CA GLU A 255 13.16 -21.25 -19.86
C GLU A 255 12.29 -20.66 -18.74
N SER A 256 12.86 -19.85 -17.85
CA SER A 256 12.10 -19.20 -16.77
C SER A 256 11.24 -18.05 -17.29
N PRO A 257 10.06 -17.80 -16.69
CA PRO A 257 9.27 -16.60 -16.96
C PRO A 257 10.11 -15.31 -16.85
N PHE A 258 9.79 -14.32 -17.67
CA PHE A 258 10.61 -13.10 -17.76
C PHE A 258 10.79 -12.38 -16.42
N ASP A 259 9.73 -12.31 -15.62
CA ASP A 259 9.72 -11.69 -14.29
C ASP A 259 10.59 -12.45 -13.28
N GLU A 260 10.51 -13.79 -13.26
CA GLU A 260 11.37 -14.64 -12.43
C GLU A 260 12.84 -14.53 -12.83
N MET A 261 13.11 -14.59 -14.12
CA MET A 261 14.46 -14.44 -14.67
C MET A 261 15.05 -13.06 -14.32
N LEU A 262 14.25 -11.98 -14.45
CA LEU A 262 14.70 -10.62 -14.15
C LEU A 262 15.06 -10.48 -12.66
N VAL A 263 14.16 -10.89 -11.76
CA VAL A 263 14.36 -10.78 -10.31
C VAL A 263 15.56 -11.60 -9.86
N SER A 264 15.63 -12.87 -10.28
CA SER A 264 16.72 -13.79 -9.90
C SER A 264 18.07 -13.32 -10.43
N SER A 265 18.12 -12.81 -11.65
CA SER A 265 19.35 -12.28 -12.27
C SER A 265 19.84 -11.01 -11.57
N LEU A 266 18.93 -10.08 -11.25
CA LEU A 266 19.29 -8.88 -10.49
C LEU A 266 19.80 -9.23 -9.10
N PHE A 267 19.15 -10.16 -8.41
CA PHE A 267 19.59 -10.64 -7.10
C PHE A 267 20.99 -11.25 -7.16
N PHE A 268 21.26 -12.09 -8.17
CA PHE A 268 22.57 -12.68 -8.39
C PHE A 268 23.64 -11.61 -8.65
N GLY A 269 23.37 -10.64 -9.52
CA GLY A 269 24.29 -9.55 -9.82
C GLY A 269 24.62 -8.69 -8.59
N VAL A 270 23.60 -8.32 -7.79
CA VAL A 270 23.77 -7.58 -6.53
C VAL A 270 24.56 -8.42 -5.53
N GLY A 271 24.30 -9.72 -5.43
CA GLY A 271 25.06 -10.66 -4.61
C GLY A 271 26.54 -10.69 -4.98
N VAL A 272 26.87 -10.78 -6.27
CA VAL A 272 28.26 -10.76 -6.76
C VAL A 272 28.96 -9.46 -6.35
N ALA A 273 28.32 -8.30 -6.52
CA ALA A 273 28.89 -7.02 -6.08
C ALA A 273 29.15 -6.98 -4.57
N PHE A 274 28.22 -7.51 -3.77
CA PHE A 274 28.37 -7.59 -2.32
C PHE A 274 29.54 -8.49 -1.91
N PHE A 275 29.62 -9.69 -2.50
CA PHE A 275 30.70 -10.64 -2.19
C PHE A 275 32.07 -10.07 -2.58
N ILE A 276 32.21 -9.41 -3.74
CA ILE A 276 33.45 -8.74 -4.13
C ILE A 276 33.84 -7.69 -3.08
N ALA A 277 32.89 -6.83 -2.66
CA ALA A 277 33.17 -5.81 -1.66
C ALA A 277 33.48 -6.40 -0.28
N LEU A 278 32.84 -7.52 0.08
CA LEU A 278 33.09 -8.22 1.33
C LEU A 278 34.50 -8.86 1.34
N PHE A 279 34.88 -9.53 0.26
CA PHE A 279 36.23 -10.11 0.10
C PHE A 279 37.30 -9.03 0.13
N ASP A 280 37.10 -7.91 -0.59
CA ASP A 280 38.03 -6.79 -0.57
C ASP A 280 38.23 -6.24 0.84
N LYS A 281 37.13 -6.11 1.62
CA LYS A 281 37.18 -5.66 3.01
C LYS A 281 37.86 -6.67 3.94
N MET A 282 37.57 -7.97 3.80
CA MET A 282 38.11 -9.02 4.67
C MET A 282 39.61 -9.25 4.43
N LEU A 283 39.99 -9.32 3.15
CA LEU A 283 41.38 -9.58 2.75
C LEU A 283 42.26 -8.30 2.70
N LYS A 284 41.64 -7.11 2.90
CA LYS A 284 42.32 -5.79 2.86
C LYS A 284 43.13 -5.57 1.57
N ILE A 285 42.60 -6.11 0.43
CA ILE A 285 43.28 -6.04 -0.88
C ILE A 285 43.32 -4.60 -1.40
N ASN A 286 42.35 -3.75 -0.97
CA ASN A 286 42.15 -2.37 -1.44
C ASN A 286 41.92 -2.26 -2.96
N LEU A 287 41.25 -3.28 -3.55
CA LEU A 287 40.87 -3.28 -4.95
C LEU A 287 39.78 -2.25 -5.24
N LEU A 288 38.87 -2.08 -4.28
CA LEU A 288 37.76 -1.13 -4.38
C LEU A 288 38.12 0.18 -3.72
N SER A 289 37.71 1.30 -4.36
CA SER A 289 37.79 2.62 -3.73
C SER A 289 36.94 2.70 -2.47
N GLU A 290 37.32 3.60 -1.53
CA GLU A 290 36.50 3.83 -0.34
C GLU A 290 35.07 4.22 -0.67
N VAL A 291 34.88 5.01 -1.74
CA VAL A 291 33.55 5.38 -2.26
C VAL A 291 32.78 4.14 -2.71
N ALA A 292 33.38 3.29 -3.54
CA ALA A 292 32.73 2.07 -4.03
C ALA A 292 32.36 1.14 -2.86
N ARG A 293 33.25 1.00 -1.88
CA ARG A 293 33.01 0.21 -0.68
C ARG A 293 31.88 0.78 0.16
N LYS A 294 31.90 2.12 0.44
CA LYS A 294 30.84 2.79 1.21
C LYS A 294 29.48 2.66 0.51
N VAL A 295 29.41 2.94 -0.80
CA VAL A 295 28.19 2.81 -1.60
C VAL A 295 27.64 1.38 -1.52
N THR A 296 28.49 0.37 -1.72
CA THR A 296 28.09 -1.04 -1.69
C THR A 296 27.51 -1.45 -0.32
N PHE A 297 28.20 -1.16 0.76
CA PHE A 297 27.74 -1.54 2.11
C PHE A 297 26.56 -0.72 2.63
N VAL A 298 26.28 0.44 2.06
CA VAL A 298 25.13 1.27 2.41
C VAL A 298 23.91 0.88 1.56
N MET A 299 24.08 0.63 0.24
CA MET A 299 22.98 0.36 -0.68
C MET A 299 22.52 -1.10 -0.69
N ILE A 300 23.48 -2.05 -0.62
CA ILE A 300 23.12 -3.46 -0.83
C ILE A 300 22.20 -4.02 0.27
N PRO A 301 22.37 -3.75 1.57
CA PRO A 301 21.49 -4.32 2.57
C PRO A 301 20.02 -3.96 2.39
N PRO A 302 19.62 -2.67 2.17
CA PRO A 302 18.23 -2.34 1.84
C PRO A 302 17.76 -2.98 0.52
N LEU A 303 18.60 -3.01 -0.53
CA LEU A 303 18.26 -3.68 -1.77
C LEU A 303 18.06 -5.18 -1.58
N ALA A 304 18.92 -5.85 -0.83
CA ALA A 304 18.76 -7.28 -0.52
C ALA A 304 17.46 -7.55 0.23
N LEU A 305 17.03 -6.65 1.11
CA LEU A 305 15.75 -6.75 1.78
C LEU A 305 14.57 -6.60 0.83
N ILE A 306 14.64 -5.61 -0.09
CA ILE A 306 13.63 -5.44 -1.15
C ILE A 306 13.55 -6.70 -2.02
N PHE A 307 14.69 -7.24 -2.44
CA PHE A 307 14.72 -8.47 -3.23
C PHE A 307 14.23 -9.69 -2.45
N LEU A 308 14.52 -9.77 -1.15
CA LEU A 308 14.00 -10.84 -0.30
C LEU A 308 12.47 -10.81 -0.28
N VAL A 309 11.89 -9.63 -0.11
CA VAL A 309 10.44 -9.44 0.00
C VAL A 309 9.76 -9.58 -1.38
N LEU A 310 10.14 -8.73 -2.33
CA LEU A 310 9.51 -8.72 -3.66
C LEU A 310 9.85 -9.97 -4.45
N GLY A 311 11.09 -10.44 -4.37
CA GLY A 311 11.52 -11.64 -5.07
C GLY A 311 10.72 -12.87 -4.67
N THR A 312 10.52 -13.09 -3.37
CA THR A 312 9.73 -14.22 -2.88
C THR A 312 8.25 -14.11 -3.24
N ILE A 313 7.68 -12.90 -3.28
CA ILE A 313 6.29 -12.66 -3.72
C ILE A 313 6.17 -12.89 -5.25
N PHE A 314 7.10 -12.39 -6.06
CA PHE A 314 7.05 -12.54 -7.52
C PHE A 314 7.30 -13.97 -7.99
N LEU A 315 8.14 -14.72 -7.26
CA LEU A 315 8.38 -16.15 -7.48
C LEU A 315 7.23 -17.04 -6.95
N GLY A 316 6.21 -16.45 -6.31
CA GLY A 316 5.12 -17.21 -5.71
C GLY A 316 5.52 -18.08 -4.50
N ILE A 317 6.73 -17.85 -3.94
CA ILE A 317 7.26 -18.61 -2.78
C ILE A 317 6.58 -18.15 -1.48
N ALA A 318 6.26 -16.86 -1.38
CA ALA A 318 5.65 -16.24 -0.20
C ALA A 318 4.44 -15.40 -0.57
N THR A 319 3.44 -15.41 0.29
CA THR A 319 2.34 -14.46 0.24
C THR A 319 2.83 -13.06 0.62
N PRO A 320 2.09 -11.98 0.27
CA PRO A 320 2.45 -10.61 0.68
C PRO A 320 2.62 -10.46 2.19
N THR A 321 1.83 -11.17 2.99
CA THR A 321 1.90 -11.16 4.45
C THR A 321 3.18 -11.82 4.96
N GLU A 322 3.52 -13.00 4.42
CA GLU A 322 4.78 -13.69 4.73
C GLU A 322 5.99 -12.90 4.29
N GLY A 323 5.96 -12.32 3.06
CA GLY A 323 6.98 -11.42 2.55
C GLY A 323 7.17 -10.20 3.46
N GLY A 324 6.07 -9.59 3.92
CA GLY A 324 6.10 -8.50 4.89
C GLY A 324 6.71 -8.90 6.23
N ALA A 325 6.37 -10.09 6.75
CA ALA A 325 6.93 -10.62 7.99
C ALA A 325 8.45 -10.89 7.88
N MET A 326 8.89 -11.50 6.76
CA MET A 326 10.31 -11.66 6.44
C MET A 326 11.03 -10.32 6.34
N GLY A 327 10.39 -9.33 5.69
CA GLY A 327 10.90 -7.97 5.60
C GLY A 327 11.06 -7.31 6.97
N ALA A 328 10.07 -7.42 7.85
CA ALA A 328 10.10 -6.91 9.21
C ALA A 328 11.23 -7.54 10.04
N ALA A 329 11.37 -8.87 9.97
CA ALA A 329 12.46 -9.60 10.63
C ALA A 329 13.84 -9.18 10.06
N GLY A 330 13.97 -9.07 8.74
CA GLY A 330 15.20 -8.63 8.09
C GLY A 330 15.60 -7.19 8.47
N ALA A 331 14.64 -6.28 8.57
CA ALA A 331 14.88 -4.91 9.03
C ALA A 331 15.40 -4.87 10.48
N LEU A 332 14.82 -5.68 11.37
CA LEU A 332 15.30 -5.82 12.75
C LEU A 332 16.73 -6.37 12.79
N ILE A 333 17.03 -7.43 12.05
CA ILE A 333 18.36 -8.01 11.96
C ILE A 333 19.38 -6.98 11.47
N MET A 334 19.02 -6.19 10.44
CA MET A 334 19.90 -5.14 9.92
C MET A 334 20.14 -4.03 10.93
N ALA A 335 19.11 -3.58 11.66
CA ALA A 335 19.24 -2.56 12.70
C ALA A 335 20.11 -3.06 13.87
N MET A 336 19.98 -4.33 14.26
CA MET A 336 20.83 -4.99 15.26
C MET A 336 22.29 -5.10 14.80
N ALA A 337 22.51 -5.58 13.57
CA ALA A 337 23.85 -5.74 13.00
C ALA A 337 24.61 -4.40 12.93
N ARG A 338 23.89 -3.30 12.68
CA ARG A 338 24.44 -1.92 12.70
C ARG A 338 24.51 -1.30 14.10
N LYS A 339 24.10 -2.02 15.16
CA LYS A 339 24.06 -1.54 16.55
C LYS A 339 23.22 -0.26 16.72
N ARG A 340 22.19 -0.11 15.90
CA ARG A 340 21.29 1.05 15.90
C ARG A 340 19.90 0.73 16.46
N LEU A 341 19.63 -0.54 16.83
CA LEU A 341 18.38 -0.93 17.46
C LEU A 341 18.42 -0.58 18.95
N SER A 342 17.51 0.29 19.39
CA SER A 342 17.28 0.60 20.81
C SER A 342 15.86 0.20 21.20
N TRP A 343 15.63 -0.04 22.48
CA TRP A 343 14.26 -0.35 22.98
C TRP A 343 13.28 0.80 22.72
N SER A 344 13.74 2.04 22.84
CA SER A 344 12.92 3.22 22.53
C SER A 344 12.51 3.25 21.07
N LEU A 345 13.43 2.95 20.13
CA LEU A 345 13.14 2.87 18.69
C LEU A 345 12.11 1.78 18.40
N LEU A 346 12.33 0.57 18.96
CA LEU A 346 11.44 -0.56 18.78
C LEU A 346 10.03 -0.23 19.25
N ARG A 347 9.89 0.31 20.47
CA ARG A 347 8.60 0.70 21.05
C ARG A 347 7.88 1.74 20.18
N GLN A 348 8.60 2.78 19.75
CA GLN A 348 8.01 3.81 18.89
C GLN A 348 7.58 3.26 17.53
N ALA A 349 8.35 2.33 16.93
CA ALA A 349 7.95 1.67 15.70
C ALA A 349 6.68 0.84 15.90
N MET A 350 6.59 0.06 16.98
CA MET A 350 5.40 -0.72 17.33
C MET A 350 4.18 0.18 17.58
N ASP A 351 4.32 1.25 18.36
CA ASP A 351 3.23 2.18 18.66
C ASP A 351 2.70 2.84 17.38
N THR A 352 3.58 3.25 16.48
CA THR A 352 3.19 3.87 15.20
C THR A 352 2.52 2.84 14.27
N THR A 353 3.07 1.62 14.20
CA THR A 353 2.48 0.52 13.42
C THR A 353 1.08 0.18 13.92
N ALA A 354 0.91 0.04 15.23
CA ALA A 354 -0.39 -0.25 15.83
C ALA A 354 -1.42 0.85 15.53
N LYS A 355 -1.04 2.12 15.67
CA LYS A 355 -1.92 3.26 15.35
C LYS A 355 -2.37 3.25 13.90
N LEU A 356 -1.44 3.04 12.95
CA LEU A 356 -1.77 3.02 11.53
C LEU A 356 -2.64 1.81 11.17
N SER A 357 -2.31 0.63 11.69
CA SER A 357 -3.10 -0.58 11.44
C SER A 357 -4.52 -0.46 11.99
N CYS A 358 -4.67 0.04 13.22
CA CYS A 358 -5.99 0.30 13.81
C CYS A 358 -6.78 1.34 13.00
N PHE A 359 -6.12 2.40 12.52
CA PHE A 359 -6.75 3.43 11.69
C PHE A 359 -7.30 2.81 10.39
N VAL A 360 -6.50 2.03 9.68
CA VAL A 360 -6.91 1.38 8.42
C VAL A 360 -8.07 0.42 8.63
N VAL A 361 -7.95 -0.48 9.62
CA VAL A 361 -9.02 -1.45 9.93
C VAL A 361 -10.30 -0.73 10.35
N PHE A 362 -10.19 0.35 11.10
CA PHE A 362 -11.37 1.10 11.57
C PHE A 362 -12.09 1.81 10.43
N ILE A 363 -11.36 2.38 9.44
CA ILE A 363 -11.98 2.93 8.21
C ILE A 363 -12.70 1.80 7.45
N LEU A 364 -12.07 0.64 7.32
CA LEU A 364 -12.66 -0.49 6.61
C LEU A 364 -13.93 -1.00 7.28
N LEU A 365 -13.99 -1.03 8.61
CA LEU A 365 -15.22 -1.37 9.35
C LEU A 365 -16.33 -0.34 9.12
N GLY A 366 -15.98 0.95 9.13
CA GLY A 366 -16.92 2.03 8.80
C GLY A 366 -17.45 1.92 7.38
N SER A 367 -16.55 1.68 6.42
CA SER A 367 -16.88 1.48 5.01
C SER A 367 -17.74 0.23 4.79
N THR A 368 -17.44 -0.87 5.49
CA THR A 368 -18.23 -2.11 5.42
C THR A 368 -19.67 -1.86 5.88
N THR A 369 -19.85 -1.07 6.95
CA THR A 369 -21.18 -0.69 7.45
C THR A 369 -21.93 0.15 6.43
N PHE A 370 -21.28 1.16 5.84
CA PHE A 370 -21.86 1.99 4.79
C PHE A 370 -22.22 1.16 3.55
N ASN A 371 -21.28 0.35 3.06
CA ASN A 371 -21.47 -0.44 1.84
C ASN A 371 -22.57 -1.49 1.98
N LEU A 372 -22.74 -2.10 3.18
CA LEU A 372 -23.84 -3.03 3.43
C LEU A 372 -25.19 -2.37 3.17
N VAL A 373 -25.39 -1.17 3.73
CA VAL A 373 -26.65 -0.43 3.61
C VAL A 373 -26.82 0.12 2.20
N PHE A 374 -25.76 0.68 1.62
CA PHE A 374 -25.77 1.24 0.27
C PHE A 374 -26.12 0.17 -0.78
N GLN A 375 -25.58 -1.05 -0.63
CA GLN A 375 -25.97 -2.19 -1.46
C GLN A 375 -27.42 -2.60 -1.24
N GLY A 376 -27.88 -2.58 0.02
CA GLY A 376 -29.26 -2.92 0.38
C GLY A 376 -30.31 -1.99 -0.23
N VAL A 377 -29.98 -0.71 -0.45
CA VAL A 377 -30.86 0.27 -1.11
C VAL A 377 -30.62 0.38 -2.63
N ASP A 378 -30.09 -0.67 -3.26
CA ASP A 378 -29.76 -0.72 -4.68
C ASP A 378 -28.74 0.36 -5.15
N GLY A 379 -27.93 0.88 -4.23
CA GLY A 379 -26.95 1.92 -4.53
C GLY A 379 -25.91 1.50 -5.57
N SER A 380 -25.48 0.23 -5.55
CA SER A 380 -24.56 -0.30 -6.55
C SER A 380 -25.19 -0.29 -7.96
N LYS A 381 -26.47 -0.64 -8.08
CA LYS A 381 -27.21 -0.58 -9.36
C LYS A 381 -27.37 0.87 -9.84
N TRP A 382 -27.63 1.80 -8.93
CA TRP A 382 -27.69 3.23 -9.25
C TRP A 382 -26.38 3.75 -9.81
N VAL A 383 -25.25 3.47 -9.15
CA VAL A 383 -23.90 3.84 -9.63
C VAL A 383 -23.61 3.19 -10.98
N GLU A 384 -23.92 1.91 -11.12
CA GLU A 384 -23.75 1.16 -12.36
C GLU A 384 -24.52 1.80 -13.52
N HIS A 385 -25.80 2.10 -13.33
CA HIS A 385 -26.63 2.73 -14.36
C HIS A 385 -26.09 4.12 -14.74
N LEU A 386 -25.63 4.89 -13.75
CA LEU A 386 -25.04 6.20 -13.98
C LEU A 386 -23.76 6.12 -14.82
N LEU A 387 -22.88 5.18 -14.49
CA LEU A 387 -21.57 5.06 -15.12
C LEU A 387 -21.60 4.34 -16.46
N LEU A 388 -22.47 3.33 -16.63
CA LEU A 388 -22.68 2.67 -17.94
C LEU A 388 -23.37 3.58 -18.95
N GLY A 389 -24.14 4.57 -18.49
CA GLY A 389 -24.78 5.58 -19.33
C GLY A 389 -23.82 6.66 -19.87
N LEU A 390 -22.55 6.64 -19.48
CA LEU A 390 -21.58 7.65 -19.92
C LEU A 390 -21.24 7.49 -21.41
N PRO A 391 -21.15 8.60 -22.16
CA PRO A 391 -20.72 8.57 -23.55
C PRO A 391 -19.25 8.15 -23.66
N GLY A 392 -18.90 7.37 -24.71
CA GLY A 392 -17.52 6.94 -24.97
C GLY A 392 -17.14 5.56 -24.40
N GLY A 393 -18.10 4.81 -23.79
CA GLY A 393 -17.88 3.45 -23.31
C GLY A 393 -16.73 3.36 -22.28
N GLN A 394 -15.79 2.44 -22.46
CA GLN A 394 -14.64 2.25 -21.55
C GLN A 394 -13.82 3.53 -21.33
N LEU A 395 -13.51 4.27 -22.41
CA LEU A 395 -12.70 5.48 -22.31
C LEU A 395 -13.45 6.59 -21.55
N GLY A 396 -14.75 6.78 -21.82
CA GLY A 396 -15.59 7.73 -21.11
C GLY A 396 -15.64 7.42 -19.60
N PHE A 397 -15.85 6.15 -19.26
CA PHE A 397 -15.81 5.67 -17.88
C PHE A 397 -14.44 5.97 -17.21
N LEU A 398 -13.34 5.59 -17.85
CA LEU A 398 -11.99 5.82 -17.29
C LEU A 398 -11.72 7.30 -17.03
N ILE A 399 -12.07 8.18 -17.98
CA ILE A 399 -11.85 9.62 -17.83
C ILE A 399 -12.69 10.17 -16.67
N VAL A 400 -13.98 9.85 -16.64
CA VAL A 400 -14.90 10.38 -15.60
C VAL A 400 -14.52 9.87 -14.22
N VAL A 401 -14.21 8.59 -14.06
CA VAL A 401 -13.80 8.01 -12.77
C VAL A 401 -12.48 8.62 -12.31
N ASN A 402 -11.50 8.78 -13.22
CA ASN A 402 -10.23 9.40 -12.84
C ASN A 402 -10.37 10.88 -12.47
N ILE A 403 -11.22 11.65 -13.13
CA ILE A 403 -11.54 13.02 -12.74
C ILE A 403 -12.23 13.04 -11.38
N LEU A 404 -13.22 12.16 -11.15
CA LEU A 404 -13.90 12.06 -9.87
C LEU A 404 -12.92 11.74 -8.72
N VAL A 405 -12.08 10.72 -8.89
CA VAL A 405 -11.05 10.34 -7.90
C VAL A 405 -10.07 11.50 -7.66
N PHE A 406 -9.62 12.18 -8.72
CA PHE A 406 -8.75 13.34 -8.61
C PHE A 406 -9.40 14.48 -7.79
N LEU A 407 -10.68 14.78 -8.02
CA LEU A 407 -11.40 15.82 -7.27
C LEU A 407 -11.66 15.41 -5.81
N LEU A 408 -12.04 14.17 -5.57
CA LEU A 408 -12.23 13.66 -4.21
C LEU A 408 -10.91 13.61 -3.44
N ALA A 409 -9.80 13.38 -4.11
CA ALA A 409 -8.45 13.37 -3.56
C ALA A 409 -7.99 14.71 -2.95
N PHE A 410 -8.71 15.81 -3.16
CA PHE A 410 -8.47 17.05 -2.41
C PHE A 410 -8.91 16.97 -0.95
N PHE A 411 -9.83 16.08 -0.61
CA PHE A 411 -10.49 16.01 0.71
C PHE A 411 -10.27 14.67 1.39
N LEU A 412 -10.13 13.60 0.61
CA LEU A 412 -10.01 12.22 1.07
C LEU A 412 -8.59 11.73 0.90
N ASP A 413 -8.11 10.94 1.85
CA ASP A 413 -6.87 10.22 1.69
C ASP A 413 -7.06 8.97 0.80
N PHE A 414 -5.97 8.26 0.51
CA PHE A 414 -6.05 7.11 -0.39
C PHE A 414 -6.80 5.92 0.22
N PHE A 415 -6.73 5.70 1.56
CA PHE A 415 -7.48 4.62 2.20
C PHE A 415 -8.98 4.86 2.09
N GLU A 416 -9.39 6.11 2.31
CA GLU A 416 -10.78 6.52 2.19
C GLU A 416 -11.27 6.34 0.76
N LEU A 417 -10.50 6.80 -0.23
CA LEU A 417 -10.82 6.62 -1.65
C LEU A 417 -10.88 5.13 -2.03
N ALA A 418 -9.92 4.34 -1.58
CA ALA A 418 -9.88 2.91 -1.88
C ALA A 418 -11.06 2.14 -1.27
N PHE A 419 -11.46 2.45 -0.04
CA PHE A 419 -12.54 1.73 0.63
C PHE A 419 -13.94 2.25 0.30
N ILE A 420 -14.08 3.47 -0.23
CA ILE A 420 -15.37 4.06 -0.58
C ILE A 420 -15.62 3.94 -2.10
N VAL A 421 -14.68 4.43 -2.90
CA VAL A 421 -14.88 4.59 -4.35
C VAL A 421 -14.64 3.28 -5.09
N VAL A 422 -13.56 2.55 -4.76
CA VAL A 422 -13.17 1.35 -5.51
C VAL A 422 -14.23 0.25 -5.48
N PRO A 423 -14.89 -0.09 -4.34
CA PRO A 423 -15.97 -1.08 -4.34
C PRO A 423 -17.18 -0.69 -5.18
N LEU A 424 -17.36 0.61 -5.47
CA LEU A 424 -18.47 1.11 -6.27
C LEU A 424 -18.14 1.08 -7.77
N VAL A 425 -16.90 1.41 -8.15
CA VAL A 425 -16.52 1.52 -9.56
C VAL A 425 -15.89 0.23 -10.11
N GLY A 426 -15.33 -0.63 -9.25
CA GLY A 426 -14.70 -1.91 -9.65
C GLY A 426 -15.63 -2.84 -10.42
N PRO A 427 -16.83 -3.16 -9.90
CA PRO A 427 -17.81 -4.00 -10.61
C PRO A 427 -18.25 -3.42 -11.95
N VAL A 428 -18.31 -2.09 -12.09
CA VAL A 428 -18.65 -1.43 -13.36
C VAL A 428 -17.50 -1.56 -14.36
N ALA A 429 -16.25 -1.40 -13.90
CA ALA A 429 -15.07 -1.60 -14.72
C ALA A 429 -15.02 -3.04 -15.27
N GLU A 430 -15.29 -4.04 -14.42
CA GLU A 430 -15.34 -5.44 -14.83
C GLU A 430 -16.42 -5.71 -15.88
N LYS A 431 -17.64 -5.17 -15.71
CA LYS A 431 -18.73 -5.26 -16.70
C LYS A 431 -18.39 -4.60 -18.03
N LEU A 432 -17.58 -3.54 -18.01
CA LEU A 432 -17.07 -2.90 -19.21
C LEU A 432 -15.91 -3.68 -19.86
N GLY A 433 -15.48 -4.82 -19.31
CA GLY A 433 -14.36 -5.60 -19.80
C GLY A 433 -12.99 -4.95 -19.56
N ILE A 434 -12.90 -4.07 -18.57
CA ILE A 434 -11.62 -3.42 -18.18
C ILE A 434 -10.86 -4.39 -17.28
N ASP A 435 -9.58 -4.62 -17.59
CA ASP A 435 -8.69 -5.39 -16.72
C ASP A 435 -8.56 -4.70 -15.35
N LEU A 436 -8.91 -5.42 -14.27
CA LEU A 436 -8.96 -4.83 -12.93
C LEU A 436 -7.56 -4.59 -12.32
N ILE A 437 -6.51 -5.29 -12.79
CA ILE A 437 -5.13 -5.00 -12.36
C ILE A 437 -4.68 -3.69 -12.99
N TRP A 438 -4.90 -3.54 -14.30
CA TRP A 438 -4.65 -2.26 -14.98
C TRP A 438 -5.43 -1.11 -14.36
N PHE A 439 -6.72 -1.32 -14.08
CA PHE A 439 -7.59 -0.32 -13.44
C PHE A 439 -7.09 0.04 -12.02
N GLY A 440 -6.71 -0.96 -11.22
CA GLY A 440 -6.17 -0.74 -9.88
C GLY A 440 -4.86 0.05 -9.88
N VAL A 441 -3.92 -0.29 -10.77
CA VAL A 441 -2.68 0.47 -10.91
C VAL A 441 -2.94 1.91 -11.38
N LEU A 442 -3.86 2.10 -12.33
CA LEU A 442 -4.29 3.41 -12.81
C LEU A 442 -4.84 4.27 -11.66
N LEU A 443 -5.74 3.70 -10.86
CA LEU A 443 -6.29 4.37 -9.67
C LEU A 443 -5.20 4.66 -8.63
N GLY A 444 -4.27 3.72 -8.40
CA GLY A 444 -3.15 3.91 -7.49
C GLY A 444 -2.26 5.11 -7.85
N VAL A 445 -1.96 5.28 -9.15
CA VAL A 445 -1.22 6.46 -9.64
C VAL A 445 -2.04 7.74 -9.47
N ASN A 446 -3.35 7.69 -9.72
CA ASN A 446 -4.21 8.86 -9.55
C ASN A 446 -4.36 9.24 -8.06
N MET A 447 -4.62 8.26 -7.18
CA MET A 447 -4.74 8.48 -5.74
C MET A 447 -3.45 9.02 -5.10
N GLN A 448 -2.28 8.77 -5.71
CA GLN A 448 -1.02 9.37 -5.27
C GLN A 448 -1.09 10.91 -5.30
N THR A 449 -1.88 11.50 -6.19
CA THR A 449 -2.05 12.95 -6.26
C THR A 449 -2.64 13.53 -4.97
N SER A 450 -3.45 12.76 -4.21
CA SER A 450 -4.07 13.20 -2.95
C SER A 450 -3.03 13.71 -1.94
N PHE A 451 -1.83 13.15 -1.95
CA PHE A 451 -0.76 13.57 -1.06
C PHE A 451 -0.06 14.86 -1.49
N MET A 452 -0.21 15.25 -2.75
CA MET A 452 0.47 16.40 -3.35
C MET A 452 -0.46 17.59 -3.67
N HIS A 453 -1.77 17.43 -3.51
CA HIS A 453 -2.74 18.50 -3.81
C HIS A 453 -2.65 19.66 -2.80
N PRO A 454 -2.28 20.88 -3.20
CA PRO A 454 -2.51 22.05 -2.36
C PRO A 454 -4.03 22.33 -2.23
N PRO A 455 -4.54 22.73 -1.07
CA PRO A 455 -3.84 22.95 0.20
C PRO A 455 -3.78 21.73 1.12
N PHE A 456 -4.46 20.62 0.83
CA PHE A 456 -4.72 19.54 1.77
C PHE A 456 -3.77 18.34 1.66
N GLY A 457 -2.84 18.32 0.70
CA GLY A 457 -1.93 17.20 0.48
C GLY A 457 -1.08 16.85 1.70
N PHE A 458 -1.25 15.65 2.23
CA PHE A 458 -0.56 15.20 3.45
C PHE A 458 0.97 15.26 3.34
N ALA A 459 1.56 14.94 2.17
CA ALA A 459 3.01 15.06 1.97
C ALA A 459 3.49 16.50 2.16
N LEU A 460 2.67 17.48 1.76
CA LEU A 460 2.98 18.90 1.93
C LEU A 460 2.92 19.32 3.41
N PHE A 461 1.98 18.77 4.18
CA PHE A 461 1.91 18.98 5.63
C PHE A 461 3.09 18.35 6.35
N TYR A 462 3.46 17.12 5.99
CA TYR A 462 4.62 16.46 6.58
C TYR A 462 5.89 17.25 6.30
N LEU A 463 6.09 17.70 5.07
CA LEU A 463 7.23 18.54 4.73
C LEU A 463 7.17 19.89 5.47
N ARG A 464 5.97 20.49 5.60
CA ARG A 464 5.77 21.74 6.33
C ARG A 464 6.15 21.60 7.81
N SER A 465 5.85 20.46 8.44
CA SER A 465 6.14 20.21 9.86
C SER A 465 7.64 20.19 10.17
N VAL A 466 8.48 19.85 9.20
CA VAL A 466 9.95 19.76 9.36
C VAL A 466 10.69 20.92 8.71
N ALA A 467 10.05 21.69 7.83
CA ALA A 467 10.66 22.86 7.20
C ALA A 467 10.73 24.05 8.18
N ALA A 468 11.86 24.74 8.20
CA ALA A 468 12.04 25.90 9.06
C ALA A 468 11.00 26.98 8.77
N MET A 469 10.30 27.45 9.81
CA MET A 469 9.27 28.50 9.73
C MET A 469 9.86 29.90 9.88
N GLU A 470 11.01 29.99 10.54
CA GLU A 470 11.73 31.25 10.82
C GLU A 470 13.13 31.21 10.22
N ALA A 471 13.74 32.38 10.05
CA ALA A 471 15.13 32.46 9.63
C ALA A 471 16.04 31.87 10.72
N TYR A 472 16.93 30.99 10.33
CA TYR A 472 17.87 30.34 11.26
C TYR A 472 19.31 30.44 10.78
N LYS A 473 20.23 30.40 11.72
CA LYS A 473 21.66 30.39 11.42
C LYS A 473 22.12 28.96 11.17
N ASP A 474 22.59 28.65 9.97
CA ASP A 474 23.08 27.33 9.64
C ASP A 474 24.29 26.97 10.50
N ARG A 475 24.23 25.80 11.14
CA ARG A 475 25.26 25.38 12.12
C ARG A 475 26.63 25.15 11.51
N LEU A 476 26.71 24.79 10.23
CA LEU A 476 27.99 24.47 9.57
C LEU A 476 28.62 25.68 8.88
N THR A 477 27.82 26.50 8.20
CA THR A 477 28.30 27.64 7.41
C THR A 477 28.19 28.97 8.15
N GLY A 478 27.43 29.04 9.23
CA GLY A 478 27.14 30.29 9.95
C GLY A 478 26.26 31.28 9.18
N LYS A 479 25.82 30.95 7.95
CA LYS A 479 24.96 31.81 7.11
C LYS A 479 23.53 31.86 7.64
N LEU A 480 22.90 33.03 7.52
CA LEU A 480 21.49 33.19 7.82
C LEU A 480 20.65 32.57 6.68
N MET A 481 19.95 31.49 7.00
CA MET A 481 19.06 30.81 6.08
C MET A 481 17.64 31.36 6.25
N GLN A 482 17.02 31.73 5.12
CA GLN A 482 15.63 32.19 5.11
C GLN A 482 14.66 31.00 5.23
N PRO A 483 13.48 31.17 5.82
CA PRO A 483 12.48 30.11 5.95
C PRO A 483 11.95 29.64 4.61
N VAL A 484 11.37 28.44 4.61
CA VAL A 484 10.59 27.93 3.48
C VAL A 484 9.12 28.23 3.74
N THR A 485 8.50 29.05 2.88
CA THR A 485 7.09 29.41 3.02
C THR A 485 6.18 28.31 2.53
N THR A 486 4.95 28.23 3.06
CA THR A 486 3.93 27.28 2.62
C THR A 486 3.63 27.42 1.12
N GLY A 487 3.57 28.67 0.61
CA GLY A 487 3.40 28.92 -0.82
C GLY A 487 4.55 28.38 -1.69
N GLN A 488 5.79 28.38 -1.18
CA GLN A 488 6.91 27.78 -1.90
C GLN A 488 6.80 26.25 -1.96
N ILE A 489 6.33 25.61 -0.88
CA ILE A 489 6.06 24.18 -0.86
C ILE A 489 4.97 23.83 -1.87
N TYR A 490 3.86 24.57 -1.88
CA TYR A 490 2.75 24.36 -2.80
C TYR A 490 3.17 24.52 -4.27
N TRP A 491 3.84 25.64 -4.60
CA TRP A 491 4.35 25.84 -5.95
C TRP A 491 5.41 24.82 -6.38
N GLY A 492 6.16 24.29 -5.42
CA GLY A 492 7.09 23.19 -5.66
C GLY A 492 6.38 21.87 -6.02
N ALA A 493 5.20 21.62 -5.47
CA ALA A 493 4.42 20.40 -5.71
C ALA A 493 3.71 20.41 -7.08
N VAL A 494 3.24 21.57 -7.56
CA VAL A 494 2.43 21.68 -8.79
C VAL A 494 3.04 20.95 -10.01
N PRO A 495 4.33 21.10 -10.35
CA PRO A 495 4.90 20.39 -11.50
C PRO A 495 4.80 18.87 -11.37
N TYR A 496 4.95 18.34 -10.15
CA TYR A 496 4.87 16.90 -9.90
C TYR A 496 3.45 16.37 -9.97
N VAL A 497 2.45 17.14 -9.53
CA VAL A 497 1.02 16.81 -9.73
C VAL A 497 0.71 16.75 -11.22
N VAL A 498 1.22 17.71 -12.02
CA VAL A 498 1.05 17.69 -13.49
C VAL A 498 1.68 16.43 -14.09
N ILE A 499 2.87 16.03 -13.63
CA ILE A 499 3.53 14.79 -14.08
C ILE A 499 2.71 13.55 -13.70
N GLN A 500 2.13 13.52 -12.49
CA GLN A 500 1.27 12.41 -12.05
C GLN A 500 0.00 12.31 -12.91
N VAL A 501 -0.66 13.43 -13.18
CA VAL A 501 -1.83 13.46 -14.08
C VAL A 501 -1.44 13.05 -15.51
N PHE A 502 -0.28 13.50 -15.99
CA PHE A 502 0.26 13.04 -17.28
C PHE A 502 0.50 11.53 -17.28
N MET A 503 1.03 10.98 -16.18
CA MET A 503 1.23 9.53 -16.04
C MET A 503 -0.08 8.75 -16.06
N VAL A 504 -1.15 9.28 -15.43
CA VAL A 504 -2.51 8.71 -15.54
C VAL A 504 -2.96 8.66 -16.99
N GLY A 505 -2.79 9.75 -17.75
CA GLY A 505 -3.09 9.81 -19.18
C GLY A 505 -2.25 8.79 -19.99
N LEU A 506 -0.98 8.64 -19.64
CA LEU A 506 -0.08 7.68 -20.29
C LEU A 506 -0.52 6.22 -20.06
N ILE A 507 -0.93 5.87 -18.85
CA ILE A 507 -1.44 4.53 -18.52
C ILE A 507 -2.75 4.25 -19.25
N ILE A 508 -3.64 5.24 -19.39
CA ILE A 508 -4.88 5.10 -20.17
C ILE A 508 -4.57 4.88 -21.65
N ALA A 509 -3.62 5.64 -22.20
CA ALA A 509 -3.25 5.55 -23.62
C ALA A 509 -2.47 4.26 -23.96
N PHE A 510 -1.69 3.74 -23.01
CA PHE A 510 -0.80 2.59 -23.18
C PHE A 510 -1.02 1.53 -22.09
N PRO A 511 -2.11 0.76 -22.14
CA PRO A 511 -2.39 -0.31 -21.15
C PRO A 511 -1.26 -1.32 -21.00
N GLY A 512 -0.48 -1.53 -22.07
CA GLY A 512 0.68 -2.42 -22.08
C GLY A 512 1.78 -2.05 -21.08
N LEU A 513 1.80 -0.82 -20.55
CA LEU A 513 2.71 -0.44 -19.46
C LEU A 513 2.42 -1.22 -18.17
N VAL A 514 1.18 -1.64 -17.96
CA VAL A 514 0.75 -2.42 -16.80
C VAL A 514 0.66 -3.90 -17.18
N SER A 515 -0.05 -4.22 -18.26
CA SER A 515 -0.35 -5.60 -18.67
C SER A 515 0.82 -6.32 -19.35
N GLY A 516 1.83 -5.60 -19.80
CA GLY A 516 2.97 -6.18 -20.54
C GLY A 516 3.86 -7.11 -19.71
N GLY A 517 3.82 -7.01 -18.38
CA GLY A 517 4.56 -7.87 -17.45
C GLY A 517 3.69 -8.95 -16.79
N LEU A 518 2.39 -8.98 -17.08
CA LEU A 518 1.47 -9.97 -16.53
C LEU A 518 1.41 -11.18 -17.44
N GLU A 519 1.47 -12.37 -16.87
CA GLU A 519 1.17 -13.59 -17.61
C GLU A 519 -0.26 -13.50 -18.12
N LYS A 520 -0.43 -13.55 -19.45
CA LYS A 520 -1.75 -13.76 -20.03
C LYS A 520 -2.27 -15.09 -19.48
N GLN A 521 -3.32 -15.04 -18.69
CA GLN A 521 -4.05 -16.25 -18.33
C GLN A 521 -4.30 -16.98 -19.65
N LYS A 522 -3.67 -18.14 -19.83
CA LYS A 522 -3.99 -19.03 -20.96
C LYS A 522 -5.48 -19.27 -20.80
N GLU A 523 -6.27 -18.80 -21.76
CA GLU A 523 -7.66 -19.22 -21.86
C GLU A 523 -7.62 -20.74 -21.86
N VAL A 524 -8.04 -21.32 -20.73
CA VAL A 524 -8.17 -22.76 -20.62
C VAL A 524 -9.33 -23.10 -21.53
N ASP A 525 -9.01 -23.68 -22.68
CA ASP A 525 -9.96 -24.16 -23.65
C ASP A 525 -10.80 -25.25 -22.93
N LEU A 526 -11.93 -24.82 -22.35
CA LEU A 526 -12.82 -25.70 -21.58
C LEU A 526 -13.32 -26.88 -22.43
N GLU A 527 -13.28 -26.77 -23.77
CA GLU A 527 -13.63 -27.87 -24.66
C GLU A 527 -12.55 -28.97 -24.69
N LYS A 528 -11.30 -28.65 -24.32
CA LYS A 528 -10.19 -29.59 -24.20
C LYS A 528 -10.02 -30.15 -22.79
N PHE A 529 -10.72 -29.59 -21.81
CA PHE A 529 -10.67 -30.09 -20.43
C PHE A 529 -11.62 -31.30 -20.30
N ARG A 530 -11.17 -32.47 -20.73
CA ARG A 530 -11.81 -33.72 -20.35
C ARG A 530 -11.43 -34.04 -18.92
N ILE A 531 -12.39 -33.87 -18.01
CA ILE A 531 -12.29 -34.45 -16.69
C ILE A 531 -12.36 -35.97 -16.89
N GLU A 532 -11.23 -36.66 -16.88
CA GLU A 532 -11.23 -38.12 -16.78
C GLU A 532 -11.72 -38.50 -15.39
N ILE A 533 -13.01 -38.74 -15.29
CA ILE A 533 -13.60 -39.35 -14.09
C ILE A 533 -12.96 -40.74 -13.99
N PRO A 534 -12.26 -41.08 -12.87
CA PRO A 534 -11.66 -42.40 -12.71
C PRO A 534 -12.70 -43.49 -12.96
N LYS A 535 -12.36 -44.50 -13.76
CA LYS A 535 -13.21 -45.63 -14.13
C LYS A 535 -13.57 -46.46 -12.90
N GLY A 536 -14.24 -46.01 -11.97
CA GLY A 536 -14.71 -46.61 -10.72
C GLY A 536 -15.71 -45.69 -10.03
N ALA A 537 -15.79 -44.42 -10.46
CA ALA A 537 -16.77 -43.47 -9.91
C ALA A 537 -18.11 -43.51 -10.68
N THR A 538 -18.14 -44.11 -11.89
CA THR A 538 -19.33 -44.23 -12.72
C THR A 538 -20.12 -45.53 -12.49
N ASP A 539 -19.56 -46.54 -11.78
CA ASP A 539 -20.23 -47.79 -11.48
C ASP A 539 -20.91 -47.79 -10.10
N ALA A 540 -20.98 -46.68 -9.42
CA ALA A 540 -21.84 -46.55 -8.24
C ALA A 540 -23.28 -46.36 -8.74
N PRO A 541 -24.22 -47.28 -8.34
CA PRO A 541 -25.62 -47.09 -8.68
C PRO A 541 -26.10 -45.75 -8.17
N ALA A 542 -26.82 -45.01 -9.00
CA ALA A 542 -27.28 -43.63 -8.79
C ALA A 542 -28.20 -43.41 -7.58
N GLU A 543 -28.32 -44.39 -6.68
CA GLU A 543 -29.17 -44.33 -5.49
C GLU A 543 -28.47 -44.89 -4.24
N LYS A 544 -27.25 -44.41 -3.93
CA LYS A 544 -26.81 -44.49 -2.53
C LYS A 544 -27.28 -43.22 -1.82
N ASN A 545 -28.36 -43.43 -1.04
CA ASN A 545 -28.97 -42.44 -0.16
C ASN A 545 -27.89 -41.72 0.63
N LEU A 546 -27.89 -40.38 0.68
CA LEU A 546 -26.98 -39.56 1.49
C LEU A 546 -26.84 -40.05 2.94
N ASN A 547 -27.86 -40.71 3.46
CA ASN A 547 -27.89 -41.29 4.81
C ASN A 547 -26.90 -42.47 5.02
N GLU A 548 -26.49 -43.18 3.95
CA GLU A 548 -25.44 -44.22 4.07
C GLU A 548 -24.04 -43.62 4.10
N LEU A 549 -23.85 -42.46 3.46
CA LEU A 549 -22.57 -41.76 3.44
C LEU A 549 -22.21 -41.19 4.83
N PHE A 550 -23.24 -40.83 5.62
CA PHE A 550 -23.05 -40.20 6.93
C PHE A 550 -23.35 -41.16 8.11
N LYS A 551 -23.63 -42.48 7.86
CA LYS A 551 -23.98 -43.46 8.90
C LYS A 551 -25.08 -42.98 9.87
N ILE A 552 -26.10 -42.27 9.34
CA ILE A 552 -27.27 -41.89 10.12
C ILE A 552 -28.25 -43.06 10.05
N GLU A 553 -28.32 -43.88 11.12
CA GLU A 553 -29.38 -44.90 11.25
C GLU A 553 -30.73 -44.19 11.43
N PRO A 554 -31.75 -44.49 10.56
CA PRO A 554 -33.08 -43.96 10.80
C PRO A 554 -33.70 -44.59 12.07
N PRO A 555 -34.48 -43.86 12.86
CA PRO A 555 -35.17 -44.41 14.01
C PRO A 555 -36.12 -45.51 13.58
N LYS A 556 -36.05 -46.68 14.23
CA LYS A 556 -36.97 -47.80 14.05
C LYS A 556 -38.40 -47.38 14.43
N GLY A 557 -39.22 -47.15 13.43
CA GLY A 557 -40.63 -46.86 13.59
C GLY A 557 -41.48 -48.06 13.21
N ASP A 558 -42.39 -48.39 14.07
CA ASP A 558 -43.31 -49.51 14.01
C ASP A 558 -44.34 -49.39 12.87
N SER A 559 -44.65 -50.50 12.25
CA SER A 559 -45.57 -50.66 11.15
C SER A 559 -47.02 -50.44 11.56
N GLY A 560 -47.76 -49.60 10.79
CA GLY A 560 -49.24 -49.66 10.82
C GLY A 560 -49.98 -48.45 10.25
N SER A 561 -50.66 -48.68 9.12
CA SER A 561 -51.90 -48.03 8.65
C SER A 561 -51.84 -46.82 7.66
N THR A 562 -52.22 -47.13 6.48
CA THR A 562 -52.93 -46.41 5.37
C THR A 562 -53.48 -44.99 5.61
N ALA A 563 -53.03 -44.04 4.69
CA ALA A 563 -53.67 -42.95 3.94
C ALA A 563 -54.76 -42.03 4.60
N PRO A 564 -55.06 -40.84 4.07
CA PRO A 564 -54.53 -39.99 3.01
C PRO A 564 -54.24 -38.52 3.46
N ALA A 565 -53.66 -37.71 2.58
CA ALA A 565 -53.46 -36.28 2.76
C ALA A 565 -54.78 -35.48 2.89
N PRO A 566 -54.82 -34.39 3.67
CA PRO A 566 -54.78 -33.06 3.07
C PRO A 566 -54.19 -31.89 3.91
N SER A 567 -53.90 -30.80 3.19
CA SER A 567 -53.96 -29.38 3.59
C SER A 567 -53.23 -28.85 4.83
N ALA A 568 -52.47 -27.77 4.58
CA ALA A 568 -51.95 -26.82 5.56
C ALA A 568 -53.02 -26.21 6.46
N PRO A 569 -52.70 -25.88 7.69
CA PRO A 569 -52.80 -24.49 8.13
C PRO A 569 -51.69 -24.00 9.09
N ALA A 570 -51.76 -22.70 9.33
CA ALA A 570 -50.88 -21.75 10.02
C ALA A 570 -50.71 -21.93 11.55
N PRO A 571 -49.99 -21.00 12.24
CA PRO A 571 -49.02 -21.26 13.31
C PRO A 571 -49.61 -21.18 14.72
N ALA A 572 -48.95 -21.84 15.68
CA ALA A 572 -49.18 -21.56 17.10
C ALA A 572 -47.96 -21.91 17.98
N ALA A 573 -47.57 -20.90 18.74
CA ALA A 573 -47.12 -20.86 20.11
C ALA A 573 -46.00 -21.83 20.66
N ALA A 574 -45.06 -21.13 21.30
CA ALA A 574 -44.06 -21.55 22.24
C ALA A 574 -44.44 -22.71 23.19
N ASP A 575 -43.46 -23.62 23.45
CA ASP A 575 -43.05 -23.93 24.82
C ASP A 575 -41.84 -24.89 24.88
N ALA A 576 -40.97 -24.61 25.87
CA ALA A 576 -40.10 -25.50 26.65
C ALA A 576 -38.95 -26.21 25.95
N ALA A 577 -37.75 -25.74 26.20
CA ALA A 577 -36.47 -26.43 26.08
C ALA A 577 -36.31 -27.54 27.17
N PRO A 578 -35.71 -28.71 26.86
CA PRO A 578 -35.25 -29.65 27.89
C PRO A 578 -33.85 -29.29 28.38
N SER A 579 -33.71 -29.29 29.69
CA SER A 579 -32.49 -29.07 30.49
C SER A 579 -31.43 -30.16 30.22
N VAL A 580 -30.20 -29.71 29.95
CA VAL A 580 -28.98 -30.55 29.95
C VAL A 580 -28.31 -30.42 31.32
N PRO A 581 -27.80 -31.51 31.95
CA PRO A 581 -27.19 -31.45 33.27
C PRO A 581 -25.82 -30.81 33.23
N ALA A 582 -25.51 -29.99 34.26
CA ALA A 582 -24.26 -29.29 34.47
C ALA A 582 -23.08 -30.23 34.72
N PRO A 583 -21.89 -29.99 34.16
CA PRO A 583 -20.64 -30.58 34.62
C PRO A 583 -20.11 -29.81 35.84
N ALA A 584 -19.45 -30.56 36.72
CA ALA A 584 -18.93 -30.16 38.03
C ALA A 584 -17.90 -29.02 37.95
N ALA A 585 -17.88 -28.22 39.00
CA ALA A 585 -16.99 -27.09 39.21
C ALA A 585 -15.50 -27.45 39.09
N ALA A 586 -14.80 -26.74 38.21
CA ALA A 586 -13.35 -26.59 38.24
C ALA A 586 -13.05 -25.08 38.39
N ASP A 587 -12.07 -24.77 39.20
CA ASP A 587 -11.69 -23.50 39.74
C ASP A 587 -11.73 -22.31 38.73
N ALA A 588 -12.45 -21.25 39.10
CA ALA A 588 -12.61 -20.03 38.34
C ALA A 588 -11.29 -19.23 38.30
N ALA A 589 -10.74 -19.09 37.12
CA ALA A 589 -9.72 -18.07 36.84
C ALA A 589 -10.31 -16.65 37.05
N PRO A 590 -9.57 -15.69 37.62
CA PRO A 590 -10.10 -14.38 37.93
C PRO A 590 -10.48 -13.62 36.66
N ASN A 591 -11.65 -12.96 36.72
CA ASN A 591 -12.23 -12.18 35.64
C ASN A 591 -11.28 -11.03 35.22
N PRO A 592 -10.84 -10.97 33.95
CA PRO A 592 -9.88 -9.94 33.51
C PRO A 592 -10.37 -8.48 33.68
N MET A 593 -11.68 -8.28 33.80
CA MET A 593 -12.26 -6.95 34.00
C MET A 593 -12.15 -6.47 35.47
N GLN A 594 -12.05 -7.39 36.43
CA GLN A 594 -11.86 -7.09 37.84
C GLN A 594 -10.43 -6.59 38.10
N SER A 595 -9.44 -7.16 37.43
CA SER A 595 -8.03 -6.76 37.55
C SER A 595 -7.75 -5.35 37.01
N VAL A 596 -8.49 -4.93 35.99
CA VAL A 596 -8.39 -3.57 35.41
C VAL A 596 -9.05 -2.52 36.35
N LEU A 597 -10.17 -2.86 36.99
CA LEU A 597 -10.85 -1.99 37.97
C LEU A 597 -10.02 -1.80 39.24
N ASP A 598 -9.31 -2.83 39.68
CA ASP A 598 -8.45 -2.74 40.87
C ASP A 598 -7.15 -1.98 40.57
N ALA A 599 -6.63 -2.04 39.36
CA ALA A 599 -5.49 -1.24 38.90
C ALA A 599 -5.84 0.26 38.84
N VAL A 600 -7.03 0.62 38.35
CA VAL A 600 -7.50 2.00 38.26
C VAL A 600 -7.77 2.58 39.65
N LYS A 601 -8.25 1.79 40.60
CA LYS A 601 -8.41 2.23 41.99
C LYS A 601 -7.09 2.48 42.72
N LYS A 602 -6.08 1.68 42.43
CA LYS A 602 -4.75 1.80 43.06
C LYS A 602 -4.00 3.07 42.58
N ASP A 603 -4.23 3.50 41.33
CA ASP A 603 -3.65 4.74 40.81
C ASP A 603 -4.39 6.00 41.31
N ALA A 604 -5.63 5.87 41.72
CA ALA A 604 -6.39 6.99 42.31
C ALA A 604 -6.00 7.28 43.76
N ASP A 605 -5.53 6.28 44.51
CA ASP A 605 -5.12 6.44 45.93
C ASP A 605 -3.64 6.90 46.07
N VAL A 606 -2.86 6.87 45.03
CA VAL A 606 -1.44 7.39 45.00
C VAL A 606 -1.42 8.90 44.68
N LYS A 607 -2.53 9.50 44.28
CA LYS A 607 -2.64 10.95 43.98
C LYS A 607 -3.46 11.74 45.02
N LYS A 608 -3.63 11.23 46.20
CA LYS A 608 -4.03 11.98 47.41
C LYS A 608 -2.84 11.97 48.40
#